data_9e91f574bfcb276623fdd497c35305da
#
_entry.id   9e91f574bfcb276623fdd497c35305da
#
_cell.length_a   1.000
_cell.length_b   1.000
_cell.length_c   1.000
_cell.angle_alpha   90.00
_cell.angle_beta   90.00
_cell.angle_gamma   90.00
#
_symmetry.space_group_name_H-M   'P 1'
#
loop_
_entity.id
_entity.type
_entity.pdbx_description
1 polymer ?
#
loop_
_entity_poly.entity_id
_entity_poly.type
_entity_poly.pdbx_seq_one_letter_code
_entity_poly.pdbx_strand_id
1 'polypeptide(L)'
;MLIDEIRSLPAQPGVYQYFDKAGKLLYVGKAKILKNRVKSYFSFTPELAPSPKVSPRIHKMISEAVHLEYIVTPSEADALILENSFIKQLRPKYNILLRDDKTYPYIYVNLDEDFPRFEITRKIVRGKNVKYFGPYFRGARELLDALRLSFKLVQSKSALKATGAYLPYQIGYSEAPLISKISTADYAKVVEGAISALNNPLSMLPKLVNLMNKYAQNENYEQAALVRDKINAIKDLDVKIEVDLAKLEDFEVFAVGAEQNLLCAVRFSVHGGKISGVYQNITNAKMSSQGDLNDAYKQIVLESFPAGAPVVSAKIYALEAFEDASLVEEILTARHGRKFSICVPKIGEKKRICEMALTNAQVFIQKYLKTHDDAFLDELKEYFGLACAPYAIETFDNSHMFGAAAVGAMVRFEHGNFAKEHYRHMYLSHANDYDQMRQMLTQRALRFDKLSPPDLWLIDGGQALLDLATDIIVSSGANVDILAISKEKIDAKAHRAKGGARDKIYASSGVFTLPTGDRRLQFFQRLRDEAHRFAITFHQKTKRKEDLGASKLADAGVSSGSIAKLVKFYGSFEAIMTATSEEIEKVTNKSVAAKIEQLKGSEI
;
A
#
# COMPACT_ATOMS: atom_id res chain seq x y z
N MET A 1 12.59 23.52 31.63
CA MET A 1 12.86 22.08 31.98
C MET A 1 11.55 21.33 31.84
N LEU A 2 11.58 20.02 31.56
CA LEU A 2 10.38 19.18 31.34
C LEU A 2 9.31 19.34 32.44
N ILE A 3 9.72 19.52 33.70
CA ILE A 3 8.80 19.74 34.84
C ILE A 3 7.95 21.00 34.68
N ASP A 4 8.52 22.06 34.12
CA ASP A 4 7.79 23.34 33.94
C ASP A 4 6.79 23.23 32.79
N GLU A 5 7.17 22.51 31.74
CA GLU A 5 6.29 22.19 30.61
C GLU A 5 5.09 21.36 31.08
N ILE A 6 5.29 20.34 31.92
CA ILE A 6 4.23 19.51 32.49
C ILE A 6 3.31 20.36 33.39
N ARG A 7 3.83 21.31 34.15
CA ARG A 7 3.04 22.17 35.05
C ARG A 7 2.18 23.17 34.27
N SER A 8 2.65 23.63 33.12
CA SER A 8 1.97 24.63 32.27
C SER A 8 0.85 24.05 31.39
N LEU A 9 0.67 22.73 31.36
CA LEU A 9 -0.31 22.07 30.52
C LEU A 9 -1.75 22.52 30.80
N PRO A 10 -2.56 22.79 29.76
CA PRO A 10 -3.97 23.16 29.90
C PRO A 10 -4.85 21.97 30.33
N ALA A 11 -6.01 22.30 30.92
CA ALA A 11 -7.04 21.32 31.27
C ALA A 11 -8.03 21.14 30.11
N GLN A 12 -7.52 20.90 28.89
CA GLN A 12 -8.28 20.77 27.65
C GLN A 12 -7.92 19.46 26.93
N PRO A 13 -8.78 18.96 26.01
CA PRO A 13 -8.44 17.85 25.15
C PRO A 13 -7.28 18.19 24.22
N GLY A 14 -6.47 17.21 23.85
CA GLY A 14 -5.39 17.45 22.93
C GLY A 14 -4.44 16.29 22.75
N VAL A 15 -3.42 16.49 21.95
CA VAL A 15 -2.32 15.57 21.67
C VAL A 15 -1.04 16.11 22.29
N TYR A 16 -0.27 15.25 22.91
CA TYR A 16 1.06 15.57 23.48
C TYR A 16 2.13 14.72 22.82
N GLN A 17 3.34 15.26 22.74
CA GLN A 17 4.47 14.69 22.06
C GLN A 17 5.71 14.79 22.96
N TYR A 18 6.43 13.66 23.14
CA TYR A 18 7.68 13.62 23.91
C TYR A 18 8.88 13.53 22.98
N PHE A 19 9.93 14.29 23.29
CA PHE A 19 11.17 14.35 22.51
C PHE A 19 12.40 14.02 23.39
N ASP A 20 13.42 13.44 22.76
CA ASP A 20 14.71 13.18 23.38
C ASP A 20 15.64 14.41 23.31
N LYS A 21 16.87 14.25 23.83
CA LYS A 21 17.90 15.33 23.83
C LYS A 21 18.34 15.79 22.44
N ALA A 22 18.16 14.93 21.41
CA ALA A 22 18.47 15.25 20.03
C ALA A 22 17.29 15.88 19.27
N GLY A 23 16.15 16.12 19.95
CA GLY A 23 14.92 16.63 19.34
C GLY A 23 14.14 15.55 18.56
N LYS A 24 14.47 14.27 18.72
CA LYS A 24 13.79 13.17 18.06
C LYS A 24 12.49 12.83 18.79
N LEU A 25 11.39 12.64 18.03
CA LEU A 25 10.08 12.32 18.57
C LEU A 25 10.07 10.88 19.15
N LEU A 26 9.78 10.77 20.45
CA LEU A 26 9.72 9.51 21.17
C LEU A 26 8.33 8.91 21.20
N TYR A 27 7.31 9.73 21.46
CA TYR A 27 5.96 9.25 21.68
C TYR A 27 4.93 10.34 21.38
N VAL A 28 3.79 9.93 20.85
CA VAL A 28 2.59 10.75 20.68
C VAL A 28 1.46 10.10 21.47
N GLY A 29 0.68 10.89 22.20
CA GLY A 29 -0.49 10.40 22.91
C GLY A 29 -1.62 11.42 22.96
N LYS A 30 -2.87 10.94 22.97
CA LYS A 30 -4.05 11.76 23.18
C LYS A 30 -4.39 11.95 24.67
N ALA A 31 -5.09 12.98 24.96
CA ALA A 31 -5.66 13.22 26.28
C ALA A 31 -7.04 13.87 26.18
N LYS A 32 -7.98 13.42 27.04
CA LYS A 32 -9.21 14.15 27.32
C LYS A 32 -8.94 15.42 28.12
N ILE A 33 -7.94 15.36 29.01
CA ILE A 33 -7.42 16.49 29.80
C ILE A 33 -5.90 16.35 29.80
N LEU A 34 -5.19 17.16 29.00
CA LEU A 34 -3.74 17.10 28.80
C LEU A 34 -2.98 17.10 30.14
N LYS A 35 -3.31 18.05 31.03
CA LYS A 35 -2.68 18.19 32.34
C LYS A 35 -2.75 16.91 33.18
N ASN A 36 -3.90 16.24 33.22
CA ASN A 36 -4.08 15.05 34.04
C ASN A 36 -3.39 13.83 33.43
N ARG A 37 -3.54 13.65 32.12
CA ARG A 37 -2.95 12.50 31.39
C ARG A 37 -1.44 12.54 31.45
N VAL A 38 -0.82 13.66 31.14
CA VAL A 38 0.64 13.79 31.16
C VAL A 38 1.20 13.62 32.57
N LYS A 39 0.55 14.22 33.58
CA LYS A 39 0.95 14.05 34.98
C LYS A 39 0.92 12.59 35.44
N SER A 40 0.01 11.78 34.95
CA SER A 40 -0.10 10.36 35.36
C SER A 40 1.11 9.50 34.98
N TYR A 41 1.95 9.96 34.08
CA TYR A 41 3.18 9.27 33.70
C TYR A 41 4.34 9.49 34.70
N PHE A 42 4.22 10.47 35.60
CA PHE A 42 5.31 10.90 36.47
C PHE A 42 4.97 10.73 37.96
N SER A 43 6.03 10.48 38.73
CA SER A 43 6.07 10.73 40.17
C SER A 43 6.81 12.06 40.41
N PHE A 44 6.30 12.90 41.31
CA PHE A 44 6.86 14.23 41.56
C PHE A 44 7.62 14.32 42.90
N THR A 45 7.70 13.24 43.64
CA THR A 45 8.36 13.17 44.95
C THR A 45 9.22 11.90 45.05
N PRO A 46 10.48 11.97 45.50
CA PRO A 46 11.24 13.18 45.91
C PRO A 46 11.67 14.04 44.71
N GLU A 47 11.81 13.45 43.53
CA GLU A 47 12.17 14.09 42.25
C GLU A 47 11.25 13.66 41.12
N LEU A 48 11.32 14.36 39.98
CA LEU A 48 10.58 13.98 38.79
C LEU A 48 11.15 12.66 38.24
N ALA A 49 10.35 11.61 38.31
CA ALA A 49 10.69 10.28 37.85
C ALA A 49 9.51 9.61 37.14
N PRO A 50 9.73 8.58 36.31
CA PRO A 50 8.64 7.79 35.77
C PRO A 50 7.78 7.19 36.87
N SER A 51 6.46 7.24 36.70
CA SER A 51 5.53 6.63 37.65
C SER A 51 5.71 5.09 37.68
N PRO A 52 5.72 4.45 38.87
CA PRO A 52 5.83 3.00 38.98
C PRO A 52 4.60 2.25 38.40
N LYS A 53 3.53 2.97 38.08
CA LYS A 53 2.29 2.41 37.50
C LYS A 53 2.31 2.30 35.96
N VAL A 54 3.31 2.88 35.31
CA VAL A 54 3.38 2.83 33.84
C VAL A 54 4.04 1.54 33.35
N SER A 55 3.73 1.14 32.11
CA SER A 55 4.34 -0.03 31.50
C SER A 55 5.85 0.16 31.33
N PRO A 56 6.65 -0.93 31.27
CA PRO A 56 8.10 -0.83 31.06
C PRO A 56 8.49 -0.02 29.81
N ARG A 57 7.71 -0.13 28.74
CA ARG A 57 7.88 0.66 27.52
C ARG A 57 7.73 2.16 27.78
N ILE A 58 6.67 2.55 28.47
CA ILE A 58 6.42 3.94 28.84
C ILE A 58 7.43 4.42 29.87
N HIS A 59 7.82 3.58 30.81
CA HIS A 59 8.87 3.92 31.77
C HIS A 59 10.17 4.28 31.04
N LYS A 60 10.60 3.47 30.06
CA LYS A 60 11.79 3.73 29.27
C LYS A 60 11.64 5.01 28.43
N MET A 61 10.49 5.22 27.80
CA MET A 61 10.17 6.43 27.04
C MET A 61 10.31 7.69 27.91
N ILE A 62 9.70 7.70 29.10
CA ILE A 62 9.80 8.83 30.03
C ILE A 62 11.24 9.08 30.49
N SER A 63 12.03 8.02 30.69
CA SER A 63 13.45 8.16 31.08
C SER A 63 14.32 8.81 30.00
N GLU A 64 13.94 8.68 28.71
CA GLU A 64 14.63 9.30 27.58
C GLU A 64 14.07 10.71 27.26
N ALA A 65 12.85 11.02 27.71
CA ALA A 65 12.17 12.28 27.38
C ALA A 65 12.78 13.48 28.12
N VAL A 66 13.10 14.54 27.40
CA VAL A 66 13.62 15.81 27.96
C VAL A 66 12.77 17.01 27.61
N HIS A 67 11.88 16.90 26.63
CA HIS A 67 11.02 17.97 26.13
C HIS A 67 9.63 17.43 25.81
N LEU A 68 8.61 18.30 25.98
CA LEU A 68 7.20 18.01 25.75
C LEU A 68 6.55 19.13 24.97
N GLU A 69 5.90 18.78 23.86
CA GLU A 69 5.02 19.65 23.12
C GLU A 69 3.57 19.17 23.20
N TYR A 70 2.61 20.06 22.94
CA TYR A 70 1.20 19.70 22.90
C TYR A 70 0.41 20.55 21.92
N ILE A 71 -0.69 19.98 21.43
CA ILE A 71 -1.67 20.65 20.58
C ILE A 71 -3.04 20.48 21.23
N VAL A 72 -3.73 21.58 21.49
CA VAL A 72 -5.11 21.57 21.99
C VAL A 72 -6.06 21.29 20.83
N THR A 73 -7.05 20.44 21.06
CA THR A 73 -8.09 20.11 20.08
C THR A 73 -9.49 20.47 20.60
N PRO A 74 -10.47 20.70 19.70
CA PRO A 74 -11.84 21.05 20.12
C PRO A 74 -12.51 19.92 20.90
N SER A 75 -12.19 18.65 20.60
CA SER A 75 -12.78 17.46 21.25
C SER A 75 -11.75 16.35 21.47
N GLU A 76 -12.11 15.39 22.30
CA GLU A 76 -11.31 14.17 22.48
C GLU A 76 -11.28 13.30 21.21
N ALA A 77 -12.35 13.32 20.40
CA ALA A 77 -12.41 12.65 19.11
C ALA A 77 -11.38 13.22 18.12
N ASP A 78 -11.28 14.57 18.06
CA ASP A 78 -10.27 15.23 17.24
C ASP A 78 -8.84 14.91 17.73
N ALA A 79 -8.65 14.83 19.06
CA ALA A 79 -7.37 14.41 19.63
C ALA A 79 -6.98 12.99 19.20
N LEU A 80 -7.91 12.03 19.19
CA LEU A 80 -7.63 10.66 18.76
C LEU A 80 -7.33 10.56 17.26
N ILE A 81 -8.04 11.32 16.43
CA ILE A 81 -7.78 11.39 14.98
C ILE A 81 -6.39 11.98 14.73
N LEU A 82 -6.05 13.06 15.43
CA LEU A 82 -4.75 13.74 15.28
C LEU A 82 -3.60 12.86 15.80
N GLU A 83 -3.77 12.18 16.95
CA GLU A 83 -2.82 11.19 17.48
C GLU A 83 -2.52 10.12 16.44
N ASN A 84 -3.57 9.48 15.88
CA ASN A 84 -3.41 8.41 14.89
C ASN A 84 -2.71 8.92 13.61
N SER A 85 -3.02 10.15 13.19
CA SER A 85 -2.35 10.80 12.05
C SER A 85 -0.86 11.01 12.33
N PHE A 86 -0.50 11.53 13.50
CA PHE A 86 0.90 11.76 13.88
C PHE A 86 1.69 10.47 14.05
N ILE A 87 1.09 9.44 14.69
CA ILE A 87 1.72 8.12 14.80
C ILE A 87 2.06 7.57 13.41
N LYS A 88 1.14 7.70 12.47
CA LYS A 88 1.30 7.20 11.11
C LYS A 88 2.34 7.98 10.29
N GLN A 89 2.31 9.30 10.38
CA GLN A 89 3.17 10.19 9.58
C GLN A 89 4.59 10.31 10.15
N LEU A 90 4.72 10.40 11.49
CA LEU A 90 5.98 10.69 12.16
C LEU A 90 6.69 9.45 12.71
N ARG A 91 5.97 8.33 12.90
CA ARG A 91 6.48 7.04 13.40
C ARG A 91 7.28 7.18 14.71
N PRO A 92 6.66 7.64 15.80
CA PRO A 92 7.36 7.84 17.06
C PRO A 92 7.95 6.51 17.58
N LYS A 93 9.13 6.57 18.18
CA LYS A 93 9.92 5.39 18.62
C LYS A 93 9.15 4.44 19.55
N TYR A 94 8.28 4.98 20.40
CA TYR A 94 7.58 4.26 21.45
C TYR A 94 6.09 4.07 21.21
N ASN A 95 5.52 4.55 20.09
CA ASN A 95 4.16 4.17 19.72
C ASN A 95 4.12 2.79 19.06
N ILE A 96 2.99 2.11 19.22
CA ILE A 96 2.70 0.93 18.42
C ILE A 96 2.24 1.42 17.05
N LEU A 97 2.84 0.89 16.02
CA LEU A 97 2.47 1.18 14.64
C LEU A 97 2.18 -0.14 13.94
N LEU A 98 0.94 -0.35 13.54
CA LEU A 98 0.59 -1.41 12.63
C LEU A 98 1.13 -1.04 11.24
N ARG A 99 1.87 -1.96 10.61
CA ARG A 99 2.73 -1.65 9.45
C ARG A 99 2.03 -1.69 8.11
N ASP A 100 0.82 -2.23 8.03
CA ASP A 100 0.06 -2.38 6.79
C ASP A 100 -1.14 -1.43 6.78
N ASP A 101 -1.08 -0.41 5.92
CA ASP A 101 -2.17 0.54 5.67
C ASP A 101 -2.91 0.25 4.35
N LYS A 102 -2.84 -0.99 3.86
CA LYS A 102 -3.45 -1.39 2.58
C LYS A 102 -4.96 -1.21 2.63
N THR A 103 -5.48 -0.38 1.74
CA THR A 103 -6.90 -0.36 1.43
C THR A 103 -7.22 -1.52 0.49
N TYR A 104 -8.11 -2.41 0.93
CA TYR A 104 -8.47 -3.58 0.14
C TYR A 104 -9.56 -3.24 -0.87
N PRO A 105 -9.52 -3.85 -2.07
CA PRO A 105 -10.53 -3.60 -3.09
C PRO A 105 -11.84 -4.29 -2.76
N TYR A 106 -12.92 -3.66 -3.23
CA TYR A 106 -14.28 -4.20 -3.28
C TYR A 106 -14.67 -4.41 -4.74
N ILE A 107 -15.45 -5.44 -5.01
CA ILE A 107 -16.22 -5.52 -6.24
C ILE A 107 -17.53 -4.79 -5.98
N TYR A 108 -17.93 -3.89 -6.88
CA TYR A 108 -19.20 -3.18 -6.75
C TYR A 108 -20.04 -3.30 -8.02
N VAL A 109 -21.33 -3.10 -7.85
CA VAL A 109 -22.29 -2.98 -8.93
C VAL A 109 -23.24 -1.82 -8.61
N ASN A 110 -23.44 -0.95 -9.59
CA ASN A 110 -24.43 0.14 -9.49
C ASN A 110 -25.72 -0.28 -10.19
N LEU A 111 -26.75 -0.58 -9.40
CA LEU A 111 -28.05 -1.03 -9.87
C LEU A 111 -28.94 0.13 -10.37
N ASP A 112 -28.48 1.38 -10.31
CA ASP A 112 -29.15 2.53 -10.93
C ASP A 112 -28.90 2.59 -12.46
N GLU A 113 -27.94 1.80 -12.98
CA GLU A 113 -27.66 1.71 -14.43
C GLU A 113 -28.62 0.72 -15.11
N ASP A 114 -29.05 0.99 -16.36
CA ASP A 114 -29.90 0.08 -17.15
C ASP A 114 -29.23 -1.27 -17.41
N PHE A 115 -27.91 -1.24 -17.57
CA PHE A 115 -27.04 -2.42 -17.72
C PHE A 115 -25.90 -2.37 -16.71
N PRO A 116 -26.16 -2.77 -15.44
CA PRO A 116 -25.19 -2.70 -14.36
C PRO A 116 -23.90 -3.46 -14.66
N ARG A 117 -22.76 -2.83 -14.37
CA ARG A 117 -21.42 -3.41 -14.56
C ARG A 117 -20.75 -3.70 -13.22
N PHE A 118 -20.06 -4.82 -13.17
CA PHE A 118 -19.23 -5.15 -12.01
C PHE A 118 -17.82 -4.63 -12.22
N GLU A 119 -17.35 -3.82 -11.28
CA GLU A 119 -16.03 -3.18 -11.32
C GLU A 119 -15.36 -3.22 -9.95
N ILE A 120 -14.03 -3.00 -9.91
CA ILE A 120 -13.28 -2.95 -8.67
C ILE A 120 -13.12 -1.52 -8.21
N THR A 121 -13.34 -1.28 -6.91
CA THR A 121 -13.13 0.02 -6.28
C THR A 121 -12.50 -0.12 -4.89
N ARG A 122 -11.82 0.95 -4.45
CA ARG A 122 -11.38 1.15 -3.06
C ARG A 122 -12.07 2.34 -2.40
N LYS A 123 -12.99 3.00 -3.13
CA LYS A 123 -13.70 4.20 -2.67
C LYS A 123 -15.20 4.03 -2.88
N ILE A 124 -15.99 4.80 -2.13
CA ILE A 124 -17.43 4.88 -2.34
C ILE A 124 -17.72 5.45 -3.72
N VAL A 125 -18.54 4.74 -4.47
CA VAL A 125 -19.03 5.14 -5.80
C VAL A 125 -20.37 5.87 -5.62
N ARG A 126 -20.59 6.94 -6.38
CA ARG A 126 -21.84 7.70 -6.37
C ARG A 126 -22.97 6.87 -6.99
N GLY A 127 -24.11 6.80 -6.32
CA GLY A 127 -25.32 6.08 -6.74
C GLY A 127 -26.24 5.87 -5.56
N LYS A 128 -27.55 5.69 -5.80
CA LYS A 128 -28.52 5.43 -4.74
C LYS A 128 -28.57 3.94 -4.39
N ASN A 129 -28.35 3.07 -5.36
CA ASN A 129 -28.47 1.62 -5.22
C ASN A 129 -27.17 0.91 -5.63
N VAL A 130 -26.07 1.23 -4.95
CA VAL A 130 -24.76 0.61 -5.18
C VAL A 130 -24.54 -0.50 -4.16
N LYS A 131 -24.26 -1.73 -4.63
CA LYS A 131 -23.88 -2.86 -3.80
C LYS A 131 -22.38 -3.09 -3.85
N TYR A 132 -21.80 -3.42 -2.70
CA TYR A 132 -20.36 -3.71 -2.54
C TYR A 132 -20.19 -5.12 -2.00
N PHE A 133 -19.18 -5.83 -2.53
CA PHE A 133 -18.76 -7.17 -2.13
C PHE A 133 -17.28 -7.13 -1.75
N GLY A 134 -16.91 -7.76 -0.66
CA GLY A 134 -15.56 -7.69 -0.10
C GLY A 134 -15.55 -7.10 1.31
N PRO A 135 -14.41 -6.62 1.85
CA PRO A 135 -13.13 -6.41 1.12
C PRO A 135 -12.44 -7.71 0.72
N TYR A 136 -11.82 -7.73 -0.45
CA TYR A 136 -11.01 -8.87 -0.91
C TYR A 136 -9.54 -8.62 -0.64
N PHE A 137 -8.93 -9.45 0.19
CA PHE A 137 -7.51 -9.33 0.56
C PHE A 137 -6.59 -9.87 -0.54
N ARG A 138 -7.09 -10.81 -1.35
CA ARG A 138 -6.43 -11.37 -2.55
C ARG A 138 -7.51 -11.75 -3.56
N GLY A 139 -7.12 -11.89 -4.82
CA GLY A 139 -7.96 -12.51 -5.84
C GLY A 139 -9.20 -11.72 -6.30
N ALA A 140 -9.36 -10.44 -5.93
CA ALA A 140 -10.52 -9.64 -6.37
C ALA A 140 -10.65 -9.54 -7.90
N ARG A 141 -9.51 -9.45 -8.61
CA ARG A 141 -9.49 -9.38 -10.07
C ARG A 141 -9.83 -10.71 -10.69
N GLU A 142 -9.23 -11.77 -10.20
CA GLU A 142 -9.46 -13.14 -10.63
C GLU A 142 -10.92 -13.54 -10.43
N LEU A 143 -11.52 -13.16 -9.29
CA LEU A 143 -12.93 -13.38 -8.99
C LEU A 143 -13.84 -12.59 -9.93
N LEU A 144 -13.53 -11.32 -10.20
CA LEU A 144 -14.29 -10.50 -11.15
C LEU A 144 -14.20 -11.08 -12.57
N ASP A 145 -13.04 -11.51 -13.01
CA ASP A 145 -12.85 -12.11 -14.32
C ASP A 145 -13.58 -13.46 -14.44
N ALA A 146 -13.57 -14.26 -13.38
CA ALA A 146 -14.35 -15.50 -13.33
C ALA A 146 -15.87 -15.26 -13.37
N LEU A 147 -16.35 -14.20 -12.67
CA LEU A 147 -17.73 -13.77 -12.69
C LEU A 147 -18.15 -13.37 -14.11
N ARG A 148 -17.34 -12.57 -14.79
CA ARG A 148 -17.57 -12.13 -16.18
C ARG A 148 -17.66 -13.28 -17.16
N LEU A 149 -16.78 -14.27 -17.02
CA LEU A 149 -16.82 -15.51 -17.84
C LEU A 149 -18.06 -16.35 -17.57
N SER A 150 -18.49 -16.41 -16.30
CA SER A 150 -19.62 -17.27 -15.89
C SER A 150 -20.98 -16.68 -16.29
N PHE A 151 -21.10 -15.35 -16.44
CA PHE A 151 -22.38 -14.65 -16.60
C PHE A 151 -22.46 -13.73 -17.83
N LYS A 152 -21.44 -13.67 -18.69
CA LYS A 152 -21.40 -12.79 -19.88
C LYS A 152 -21.82 -11.35 -19.57
N LEU A 153 -21.21 -10.74 -18.58
CA LEU A 153 -21.56 -9.41 -18.11
C LEU A 153 -21.05 -8.32 -19.05
N VAL A 154 -21.74 -7.20 -19.13
CA VAL A 154 -21.24 -5.99 -19.78
C VAL A 154 -19.98 -5.52 -19.08
N GLN A 155 -18.84 -5.44 -19.81
CA GLN A 155 -17.54 -5.17 -19.20
C GLN A 155 -17.12 -3.70 -19.28
N SER A 156 -17.61 -2.95 -20.26
CA SER A 156 -17.14 -1.59 -20.51
C SER A 156 -18.26 -0.70 -21.06
N LYS A 157 -18.05 0.62 -20.98
CA LYS A 157 -18.95 1.59 -21.61
C LYS A 157 -18.99 1.46 -23.14
N SER A 158 -17.92 0.95 -23.76
CA SER A 158 -17.90 0.69 -25.20
C SER A 158 -18.83 -0.45 -25.59
N ALA A 159 -19.00 -1.47 -24.75
CA ALA A 159 -19.96 -2.54 -24.97
C ALA A 159 -21.43 -2.03 -25.07
N LEU A 160 -21.76 -0.99 -24.29
CA LEU A 160 -23.10 -0.36 -24.33
C LEU A 160 -23.39 0.41 -25.63
N LYS A 161 -22.35 0.86 -26.32
CA LYS A 161 -22.43 1.67 -27.54
C LYS A 161 -22.17 0.85 -28.81
N ALA A 162 -21.77 -0.42 -28.67
CA ALA A 162 -21.38 -1.26 -29.79
C ALA A 162 -22.60 -1.63 -30.66
N THR A 163 -22.58 -1.22 -31.93
CA THR A 163 -23.65 -1.50 -32.93
C THR A 163 -23.20 -2.42 -34.05
N GLY A 164 -21.88 -2.72 -34.11
CA GLY A 164 -21.26 -3.54 -35.17
C GLY A 164 -20.38 -4.64 -34.60
N ALA A 165 -19.30 -4.97 -35.30
CA ALA A 165 -18.38 -6.01 -34.88
C ALA A 165 -17.66 -5.61 -33.56
N TYR A 166 -18.09 -6.18 -32.44
CA TYR A 166 -17.49 -5.99 -31.13
C TYR A 166 -16.86 -7.30 -30.69
N LEU A 167 -15.52 -7.38 -30.80
CA LEU A 167 -14.76 -8.61 -30.57
C LEU A 167 -15.05 -9.27 -29.21
N PRO A 168 -15.11 -8.57 -28.06
CA PRO A 168 -15.41 -9.21 -26.78
C PRO A 168 -16.79 -9.88 -26.73
N TYR A 169 -17.77 -9.41 -27.47
CA TYR A 169 -19.08 -10.06 -27.61
C TYR A 169 -18.97 -11.31 -28.49
N GLN A 170 -18.27 -11.21 -29.64
CA GLN A 170 -18.13 -12.32 -30.59
C GLN A 170 -17.43 -13.52 -29.99
N ILE A 171 -16.43 -13.29 -29.14
CA ILE A 171 -15.70 -14.36 -28.43
C ILE A 171 -16.38 -14.75 -27.11
N GLY A 172 -17.55 -14.20 -26.79
CA GLY A 172 -18.35 -14.56 -25.61
C GLY A 172 -17.84 -14.03 -24.26
N TYR A 173 -16.92 -13.05 -24.29
CA TYR A 173 -16.36 -12.45 -23.07
C TYR A 173 -17.21 -11.33 -22.48
N SER A 174 -18.01 -10.64 -23.28
CA SER A 174 -18.84 -9.52 -22.84
C SER A 174 -20.23 -9.59 -23.46
N GLU A 175 -21.22 -9.15 -22.71
CA GLU A 175 -22.51 -8.80 -23.31
C GLU A 175 -22.41 -7.46 -24.05
N ALA A 176 -23.17 -7.28 -25.09
CA ALA A 176 -23.32 -6.06 -25.88
C ALA A 176 -24.79 -5.82 -26.20
N PRO A 177 -25.52 -5.07 -25.35
CA PRO A 177 -26.99 -5.01 -25.39
C PRO A 177 -27.59 -4.58 -26.75
N LEU A 178 -26.94 -3.68 -27.48
CA LEU A 178 -27.41 -3.23 -28.80
C LEU A 178 -27.22 -4.30 -29.88
N ILE A 179 -26.26 -5.20 -29.74
CA ILE A 179 -25.99 -6.31 -30.67
C ILE A 179 -26.88 -7.51 -30.35
N SER A 180 -26.91 -7.92 -29.07
CA SER A 180 -27.69 -9.09 -28.63
C SER A 180 -29.18 -8.80 -28.51
N LYS A 181 -29.57 -7.52 -28.46
CA LYS A 181 -30.96 -7.07 -28.21
C LYS A 181 -31.52 -7.60 -26.89
N ILE A 182 -30.68 -7.85 -25.90
CA ILE A 182 -31.11 -8.27 -24.56
C ILE A 182 -31.89 -7.14 -23.89
N SER A 183 -33.05 -7.49 -23.30
CA SER A 183 -33.84 -6.52 -22.54
C SER A 183 -33.17 -6.19 -21.19
N THR A 184 -33.44 -4.99 -20.65
CA THR A 184 -32.98 -4.61 -19.30
C THR A 184 -33.49 -5.58 -18.23
N ALA A 185 -34.74 -6.08 -18.39
CA ALA A 185 -35.36 -7.04 -17.48
C ALA A 185 -34.65 -8.42 -17.50
N ASP A 186 -34.26 -8.90 -18.68
CA ASP A 186 -33.53 -10.17 -18.77
C ASP A 186 -32.08 -10.03 -18.32
N TYR A 187 -31.45 -8.88 -18.61
CA TYR A 187 -30.13 -8.59 -18.10
C TYR A 187 -30.12 -8.44 -16.58
N ALA A 188 -31.17 -7.87 -15.96
CA ALA A 188 -31.32 -7.81 -14.51
C ALA A 188 -31.27 -9.20 -13.85
N LYS A 189 -31.88 -10.23 -14.46
CA LYS A 189 -31.80 -11.62 -13.98
C LYS A 189 -30.35 -12.16 -14.01
N VAL A 190 -29.59 -11.80 -15.06
CA VAL A 190 -28.16 -12.16 -15.15
C VAL A 190 -27.36 -11.49 -14.03
N VAL A 191 -27.65 -10.22 -13.75
CA VAL A 191 -27.01 -9.46 -12.65
C VAL A 191 -27.37 -10.05 -11.29
N GLU A 192 -28.61 -10.44 -11.04
CA GLU A 192 -29.03 -11.12 -9.81
C GLU A 192 -28.28 -12.46 -9.62
N GLY A 193 -28.16 -13.24 -10.69
CA GLY A 193 -27.35 -14.46 -10.68
C GLY A 193 -25.88 -14.19 -10.36
N ALA A 194 -25.32 -13.13 -10.91
CA ALA A 194 -23.94 -12.72 -10.63
C ALA A 194 -23.76 -12.23 -9.19
N ILE A 195 -24.72 -11.49 -8.64
CA ILE A 195 -24.74 -11.08 -7.24
C ILE A 195 -24.78 -12.32 -6.31
N SER A 196 -25.64 -13.29 -6.62
CA SER A 196 -25.72 -14.54 -5.87
C SER A 196 -24.40 -15.32 -5.92
N ALA A 197 -23.72 -15.32 -7.07
CA ALA A 197 -22.43 -15.96 -7.23
C ALA A 197 -21.30 -15.26 -6.47
N LEU A 198 -21.33 -13.94 -6.30
CA LEU A 198 -20.37 -13.24 -5.44
C LEU A 198 -20.55 -13.57 -3.96
N ASN A 199 -21.78 -13.87 -3.53
CA ASN A 199 -22.06 -14.34 -2.17
C ASN A 199 -21.64 -15.81 -1.95
N ASN A 200 -21.58 -16.60 -3.04
CA ASN A 200 -21.10 -18.00 -3.00
C ASN A 200 -20.24 -18.28 -4.25
N PRO A 201 -18.94 -17.91 -4.23
CA PRO A 201 -18.05 -18.04 -5.39
C PRO A 201 -17.91 -19.47 -5.94
N LEU A 202 -18.02 -20.49 -5.08
CA LEU A 202 -17.95 -21.90 -5.51
C LEU A 202 -19.07 -22.29 -6.46
N SER A 203 -20.21 -21.60 -6.44
CA SER A 203 -21.32 -21.84 -7.37
C SER A 203 -20.96 -21.62 -8.84
N MET A 204 -19.88 -20.90 -9.12
CA MET A 204 -19.36 -20.70 -10.48
C MET A 204 -18.52 -21.88 -11.00
N LEU A 205 -17.98 -22.72 -10.11
CA LEU A 205 -17.05 -23.79 -10.50
C LEU A 205 -17.61 -24.73 -11.58
N PRO A 206 -18.86 -25.25 -11.51
CA PRO A 206 -19.39 -26.13 -12.56
C PRO A 206 -19.38 -25.47 -13.95
N LYS A 207 -19.75 -24.18 -14.03
CA LYS A 207 -19.74 -23.43 -15.30
C LYS A 207 -18.33 -23.23 -15.84
N LEU A 208 -17.38 -22.91 -14.98
CA LEU A 208 -15.99 -22.71 -15.36
C LEU A 208 -15.31 -24.03 -15.77
N VAL A 209 -15.59 -25.12 -15.08
CA VAL A 209 -15.07 -26.46 -15.45
C VAL A 209 -15.60 -26.87 -16.82
N ASN A 210 -16.90 -26.67 -17.08
CA ASN A 210 -17.47 -26.94 -18.39
C ASN A 210 -16.83 -26.08 -19.49
N LEU A 211 -16.58 -24.79 -19.21
CA LEU A 211 -15.91 -23.89 -20.14
C LEU A 211 -14.46 -24.30 -20.41
N MET A 212 -13.73 -24.67 -19.37
CA MET A 212 -12.36 -25.19 -19.49
C MET A 212 -12.29 -26.44 -20.37
N ASN A 213 -13.21 -27.40 -20.12
CA ASN A 213 -13.26 -28.64 -20.89
C ASN A 213 -13.62 -28.37 -22.36
N LYS A 214 -14.54 -27.43 -22.63
CA LYS A 214 -14.87 -27.00 -23.99
C LYS A 214 -13.67 -26.42 -24.74
N TYR A 215 -12.86 -25.58 -24.07
CA TYR A 215 -11.63 -25.07 -24.66
C TYR A 215 -10.60 -26.18 -24.93
N ALA A 216 -10.45 -27.11 -23.99
CA ALA A 216 -9.54 -28.24 -24.15
C ALA A 216 -9.96 -29.17 -25.30
N GLN A 217 -11.27 -29.45 -25.45
CA GLN A 217 -11.80 -30.26 -26.57
C GLN A 217 -11.59 -29.59 -27.93
N ASN A 218 -11.58 -28.25 -27.97
CA ASN A 218 -11.30 -27.47 -29.18
C ASN A 218 -9.79 -27.18 -29.37
N GLU A 219 -8.92 -27.89 -28.65
CA GLU A 219 -7.45 -27.74 -28.69
C GLU A 219 -6.94 -26.34 -28.32
N ASN A 220 -7.78 -25.52 -27.71
CA ASN A 220 -7.41 -24.17 -27.25
C ASN A 220 -6.87 -24.22 -25.82
N TYR A 221 -5.67 -24.81 -25.68
CA TYR A 221 -5.07 -25.10 -24.37
C TYR A 221 -4.68 -23.84 -23.61
N GLU A 222 -4.35 -22.73 -24.27
CA GLU A 222 -4.04 -21.45 -23.61
C GLU A 222 -5.27 -20.92 -22.86
N GLN A 223 -6.44 -20.91 -23.51
CA GLN A 223 -7.68 -20.47 -22.89
C GLN A 223 -8.13 -21.44 -21.79
N ALA A 224 -7.96 -22.74 -22.00
CA ALA A 224 -8.23 -23.74 -20.97
C ALA A 224 -7.35 -23.52 -19.72
N ALA A 225 -6.06 -23.20 -19.88
CA ALA A 225 -5.15 -22.89 -18.79
C ALA A 225 -5.57 -21.62 -18.04
N LEU A 226 -5.96 -20.56 -18.74
CA LEU A 226 -6.46 -19.31 -18.12
C LEU A 226 -7.71 -19.56 -17.28
N VAL A 227 -8.64 -20.40 -17.75
CA VAL A 227 -9.86 -20.76 -16.98
C VAL A 227 -9.49 -21.63 -15.78
N ARG A 228 -8.58 -22.60 -15.93
CA ARG A 228 -8.05 -23.42 -14.82
C ARG A 228 -7.45 -22.54 -13.71
N ASP A 229 -6.66 -21.55 -14.07
CA ASP A 229 -6.04 -20.65 -13.09
C ASP A 229 -7.08 -19.81 -12.33
N LYS A 230 -8.19 -19.42 -12.98
CA LYS A 230 -9.34 -18.80 -12.31
C LYS A 230 -10.10 -19.76 -11.39
N ILE A 231 -10.25 -21.02 -11.79
CA ILE A 231 -10.83 -22.08 -10.94
C ILE A 231 -9.98 -22.26 -9.67
N ASN A 232 -8.66 -22.31 -9.81
CA ASN A 232 -7.76 -22.42 -8.68
C ASN A 232 -7.83 -21.18 -7.77
N ALA A 233 -7.83 -19.98 -8.35
CA ALA A 233 -8.00 -18.75 -7.59
C ALA A 233 -9.30 -18.71 -6.78
N ILE A 234 -10.44 -19.16 -7.35
CA ILE A 234 -11.71 -19.27 -6.61
C ILE A 234 -11.61 -20.30 -5.47
N LYS A 235 -11.00 -21.44 -5.70
CA LYS A 235 -10.77 -22.45 -4.66
C LYS A 235 -9.86 -21.91 -3.54
N ASP A 236 -8.84 -21.11 -3.90
CA ASP A 236 -7.94 -20.50 -2.95
C ASP A 236 -8.59 -19.35 -2.16
N LEU A 237 -9.58 -18.66 -2.73
CA LEU A 237 -10.41 -17.66 -2.02
C LEU A 237 -11.28 -18.34 -0.96
N ASP A 238 -11.71 -19.58 -1.21
CA ASP A 238 -12.56 -20.38 -0.32
C ASP A 238 -11.73 -21.21 0.69
N VAL A 239 -10.39 -20.98 0.77
CA VAL A 239 -9.56 -21.65 1.77
C VAL A 239 -10.07 -21.32 3.19
N LYS A 240 -11.06 -22.10 3.55
CA LYS A 240 -11.24 -22.84 4.78
C LYS A 240 -11.25 -22.01 6.05
N ILE A 241 -12.33 -21.34 6.29
CA ILE A 241 -12.87 -21.37 7.61
C ILE A 241 -14.36 -21.78 7.47
N GLU A 242 -14.63 -23.08 7.50
CA GLU A 242 -15.98 -23.64 7.62
C GLU A 242 -16.55 -23.25 8.99
N VAL A 243 -17.00 -22.01 9.12
CA VAL A 243 -17.89 -21.61 10.19
C VAL A 243 -19.20 -21.23 9.51
N ASP A 244 -20.03 -22.20 9.31
CA ASP A 244 -21.44 -21.98 8.98
C ASP A 244 -22.12 -21.47 10.26
N LEU A 245 -22.38 -20.18 10.29
CA LEU A 245 -23.17 -19.59 11.38
C LEU A 245 -24.64 -19.89 11.14
N ALA A 246 -25.33 -20.27 12.20
CA ALA A 246 -26.78 -20.51 12.15
C ALA A 246 -27.60 -19.28 11.72
N LYS A 247 -27.01 -18.07 11.80
CA LYS A 247 -27.59 -16.81 11.35
C LYS A 247 -26.77 -16.17 10.24
N LEU A 248 -27.42 -15.82 9.15
CA LEU A 248 -26.86 -15.09 8.03
C LEU A 248 -26.68 -13.60 8.38
N GLU A 249 -25.72 -13.28 9.25
CA GLU A 249 -25.43 -11.91 9.68
C GLU A 249 -24.09 -11.42 9.07
N ASP A 250 -24.02 -10.11 8.84
CA ASP A 250 -22.80 -9.43 8.43
C ASP A 250 -22.17 -8.74 9.64
N PHE A 251 -20.91 -9.00 9.92
CA PHE A 251 -20.15 -8.35 10.98
C PHE A 251 -18.64 -8.49 10.77
N GLU A 252 -17.89 -7.66 11.50
CA GLU A 252 -16.44 -7.71 11.53
C GLU A 252 -15.96 -8.23 12.87
N VAL A 253 -14.89 -9.00 12.87
CA VAL A 253 -14.24 -9.51 14.09
C VAL A 253 -12.80 -9.05 14.15
N PHE A 254 -12.39 -8.58 15.32
CA PHE A 254 -11.02 -8.15 15.58
C PHE A 254 -10.46 -8.90 16.78
N ALA A 255 -9.25 -9.43 16.62
CA ALA A 255 -8.46 -10.02 17.70
C ALA A 255 -7.01 -9.57 17.57
N VAL A 256 -6.34 -9.38 18.71
CA VAL A 256 -4.93 -9.07 18.77
C VAL A 256 -4.24 -10.14 19.60
N GLY A 257 -3.31 -10.86 18.99
CA GLY A 257 -2.43 -11.82 19.64
C GLY A 257 -1.07 -11.20 19.93
N ALA A 258 -0.47 -11.58 21.06
CA ALA A 258 0.86 -11.17 21.45
C ALA A 258 1.71 -12.39 21.76
N GLU A 259 2.95 -12.42 21.25
CA GLU A 259 3.93 -13.46 21.58
C GLU A 259 5.33 -12.91 21.43
N GLN A 260 6.18 -13.14 22.44
CA GLN A 260 7.52 -12.55 22.54
C GLN A 260 7.45 -11.01 22.41
N ASN A 261 8.08 -10.45 21.36
CA ASN A 261 8.07 -9.01 21.06
C ASN A 261 7.17 -8.67 19.87
N LEU A 262 6.25 -9.56 19.48
CA LEU A 262 5.37 -9.39 18.34
C LEU A 262 3.91 -9.24 18.77
N LEU A 263 3.21 -8.31 18.12
CA LEU A 263 1.76 -8.19 18.12
C LEU A 263 1.24 -8.52 16.73
N CYS A 264 0.22 -9.36 16.66
CA CYS A 264 -0.52 -9.62 15.43
C CYS A 264 -1.98 -9.23 15.62
N ALA A 265 -2.41 -8.24 14.88
CA ALA A 265 -3.80 -7.86 14.79
C ALA A 265 -4.47 -8.59 13.62
N VAL A 266 -5.59 -9.24 13.87
CA VAL A 266 -6.35 -10.00 12.87
C VAL A 266 -7.76 -9.44 12.77
N ARG A 267 -8.22 -9.23 11.54
CA ARG A 267 -9.61 -8.91 11.20
C ARG A 267 -10.21 -10.05 10.39
N PHE A 268 -11.39 -10.52 10.78
CA PHE A 268 -12.24 -11.36 9.96
C PHE A 268 -13.44 -10.56 9.49
N SER A 269 -13.71 -10.57 8.19
CA SER A 269 -14.95 -10.05 7.62
C SER A 269 -15.93 -11.21 7.46
N VAL A 270 -17.06 -11.15 8.15
CA VAL A 270 -18.13 -12.15 8.06
C VAL A 270 -19.25 -11.58 7.22
N HIS A 271 -19.62 -12.28 6.15
CA HIS A 271 -20.69 -11.90 5.25
C HIS A 271 -21.63 -13.07 5.01
N GLY A 272 -22.94 -12.83 5.20
CA GLY A 272 -23.94 -13.89 5.09
C GLY A 272 -23.66 -15.08 6.01
N GLY A 273 -23.10 -14.84 7.21
CA GLY A 273 -22.75 -15.88 8.17
C GLY A 273 -21.45 -16.66 7.85
N LYS A 274 -20.73 -16.30 6.78
CA LYS A 274 -19.46 -16.95 6.39
C LYS A 274 -18.31 -16.00 6.48
N ILE A 275 -17.12 -16.47 6.87
CA ILE A 275 -15.90 -15.66 6.85
C ILE A 275 -15.48 -15.48 5.40
N SER A 276 -15.66 -14.26 4.89
CA SER A 276 -15.36 -13.87 3.51
C SER A 276 -13.95 -13.34 3.33
N GLY A 277 -13.27 -12.98 4.43
CA GLY A 277 -11.92 -12.44 4.37
C GLY A 277 -11.19 -12.47 5.70
N VAL A 278 -9.86 -12.66 5.62
CA VAL A 278 -8.94 -12.65 6.77
C VAL A 278 -7.86 -11.61 6.49
N TYR A 279 -7.75 -10.64 7.35
CA TYR A 279 -6.68 -9.65 7.35
C TYR A 279 -5.79 -9.84 8.56
N GLN A 280 -4.49 -9.67 8.37
CA GLN A 280 -3.49 -9.76 9.43
C GLN A 280 -2.48 -8.63 9.31
N ASN A 281 -2.06 -8.10 10.44
CA ASN A 281 -1.00 -7.11 10.53
C ASN A 281 -0.09 -7.45 11.71
N ILE A 282 1.20 -7.65 11.44
CA ILE A 282 2.19 -7.98 12.47
C ILE A 282 3.09 -6.78 12.69
N THR A 283 3.31 -6.45 13.96
CA THR A 283 4.23 -5.39 14.36
C THR A 283 5.12 -5.83 15.51
N ASN A 284 6.29 -5.23 15.61
CA ASN A 284 7.19 -5.41 16.76
C ASN A 284 6.72 -4.51 17.91
N ALA A 285 6.42 -5.11 19.04
CA ALA A 285 6.14 -4.40 20.28
C ALA A 285 7.15 -4.85 21.31
N LYS A 286 8.16 -4.02 21.59
CA LYS A 286 9.34 -4.39 22.42
C LYS A 286 9.03 -4.86 23.83
N MET A 287 7.79 -4.88 24.29
CA MET A 287 7.31 -5.44 25.57
C MET A 287 5.78 -5.41 25.54
N SER A 288 5.15 -6.55 25.32
CA SER A 288 3.66 -6.65 25.28
C SER A 288 3.07 -6.33 26.66
N SER A 289 2.32 -5.25 26.74
CA SER A 289 1.52 -4.87 27.90
C SER A 289 0.05 -4.71 27.49
N GLN A 290 -0.87 -4.66 28.48
CA GLN A 290 -2.28 -4.41 28.19
C GLN A 290 -2.48 -3.07 27.44
N GLY A 291 -1.65 -2.05 27.71
CA GLY A 291 -1.68 -0.79 26.97
C GLY A 291 -1.30 -0.96 25.50
N ASP A 292 -0.36 -1.85 25.20
CA ASP A 292 0.04 -2.14 23.82
C ASP A 292 -1.08 -2.83 23.04
N LEU A 293 -1.83 -3.73 23.68
CA LEU A 293 -3.01 -4.37 23.11
C LEU A 293 -4.12 -3.36 22.83
N ASN A 294 -4.38 -2.43 23.77
CA ASN A 294 -5.37 -1.37 23.60
C ASN A 294 -5.03 -0.49 22.38
N ASP A 295 -3.76 -0.08 22.24
CA ASP A 295 -3.29 0.74 21.12
C ASP A 295 -3.43 -0.02 19.79
N ALA A 296 -3.09 -1.31 19.77
CA ALA A 296 -3.23 -2.16 18.58
C ALA A 296 -4.70 -2.34 18.16
N TYR A 297 -5.63 -2.54 19.12
CA TYR A 297 -7.07 -2.61 18.82
C TYR A 297 -7.60 -1.30 18.25
N LYS A 298 -7.29 -0.16 18.88
CA LYS A 298 -7.69 1.17 18.37
C LYS A 298 -7.22 1.38 16.94
N GLN A 299 -5.94 1.10 16.70
CA GLN A 299 -5.33 1.33 15.40
C GLN A 299 -5.93 0.44 14.32
N ILE A 300 -6.03 -0.89 14.55
CA ILE A 300 -6.58 -1.79 13.51
C ILE A 300 -8.04 -1.47 13.19
N VAL A 301 -8.85 -1.11 14.19
CA VAL A 301 -10.26 -0.78 13.96
C VAL A 301 -10.38 0.52 13.16
N LEU A 302 -9.66 1.59 13.53
CA LEU A 302 -9.70 2.87 12.82
C LEU A 302 -9.18 2.77 11.39
N GLU A 303 -8.12 2.00 11.16
CA GLU A 303 -7.50 1.81 9.85
C GLU A 303 -8.33 0.90 8.93
N SER A 304 -9.08 -0.04 9.52
CA SER A 304 -9.96 -0.92 8.76
C SER A 304 -11.13 -0.20 8.10
N PHE A 305 -11.46 1.01 8.54
CA PHE A 305 -12.56 1.82 8.02
C PHE A 305 -12.09 3.24 7.64
N PRO A 306 -11.22 3.38 6.64
CA PRO A 306 -10.75 4.70 6.20
C PRO A 306 -11.88 5.51 5.57
N ALA A 307 -11.77 6.84 5.64
CA ALA A 307 -12.76 7.73 5.06
C ALA A 307 -12.97 7.46 3.56
N GLY A 308 -14.23 7.40 3.12
CA GLY A 308 -14.57 7.15 1.72
C GLY A 308 -14.44 5.68 1.28
N ALA A 309 -14.10 4.75 2.17
CA ALA A 309 -14.17 3.32 1.87
C ALA A 309 -15.59 2.77 2.04
N PRO A 310 -15.99 1.76 1.26
CA PRO A 310 -17.25 1.07 1.44
C PRO A 310 -17.30 0.35 2.80
N VAL A 311 -18.46 0.39 3.47
CA VAL A 311 -18.71 -0.32 4.73
C VAL A 311 -19.80 -1.36 4.50
N VAL A 312 -19.42 -2.64 4.55
CA VAL A 312 -20.36 -3.76 4.42
C VAL A 312 -21.11 -3.94 5.73
N SER A 313 -20.40 -4.00 6.85
CA SER A 313 -21.01 -4.07 8.18
C SER A 313 -20.43 -3.02 9.12
N ALA A 314 -21.31 -2.43 9.94
CA ALA A 314 -20.94 -1.53 11.04
C ALA A 314 -21.00 -2.22 12.40
N LYS A 315 -21.27 -3.54 12.46
CA LYS A 315 -21.21 -4.35 13.69
C LYS A 315 -19.80 -4.93 13.83
N ILE A 316 -19.14 -4.60 14.93
CA ILE A 316 -17.78 -5.03 15.23
C ILE A 316 -17.80 -5.88 16.50
N TYR A 317 -17.16 -7.04 16.47
CA TYR A 317 -16.88 -7.86 17.63
C TYR A 317 -15.37 -7.87 17.90
N ALA A 318 -14.97 -7.42 19.09
CA ALA A 318 -13.60 -7.54 19.57
C ALA A 318 -13.51 -8.69 20.58
N LEU A 319 -12.39 -9.41 20.59
CA LEU A 319 -12.19 -10.49 21.56
C LEU A 319 -12.11 -9.97 22.98
N GLU A 320 -11.47 -8.82 23.16
CA GLU A 320 -11.28 -8.15 24.44
C GLU A 320 -11.78 -6.70 24.40
N ALA A 321 -12.17 -6.19 25.58
CA ALA A 321 -12.46 -4.77 25.73
C ALA A 321 -11.16 -3.96 25.63
N PHE A 322 -11.20 -2.85 24.93
CA PHE A 322 -10.08 -1.92 24.84
C PHE A 322 -10.52 -0.50 25.20
N GLU A 323 -9.55 0.30 25.65
CA GLU A 323 -9.79 1.70 25.98
C GLU A 323 -10.31 2.47 24.75
N ASP A 324 -11.20 3.43 24.99
CA ASP A 324 -11.75 4.32 23.96
C ASP A 324 -12.64 3.63 22.90
N ALA A 325 -13.10 2.40 23.10
CA ALA A 325 -13.97 1.72 22.14
C ALA A 325 -15.21 2.55 21.76
N SER A 326 -15.86 3.21 22.74
CA SER A 326 -16.99 4.12 22.50
C SER A 326 -16.61 5.35 21.68
N LEU A 327 -15.42 5.90 21.89
CA LEU A 327 -14.90 7.03 21.10
C LEU A 327 -14.61 6.61 19.65
N VAL A 328 -14.08 5.40 19.45
CA VAL A 328 -13.88 4.81 18.11
C VAL A 328 -15.23 4.62 17.41
N GLU A 329 -16.27 4.15 18.12
CA GLU A 329 -17.65 4.07 17.59
C GLU A 329 -18.17 5.43 17.10
N GLU A 330 -18.00 6.48 17.89
CA GLU A 330 -18.41 7.85 17.54
C GLU A 330 -17.67 8.35 16.29
N ILE A 331 -16.35 8.17 16.23
CA ILE A 331 -15.52 8.58 15.09
C ILE A 331 -15.95 7.85 13.81
N LEU A 332 -16.13 6.52 13.88
CA LEU A 332 -16.54 5.73 12.73
C LEU A 332 -17.96 6.08 12.28
N THR A 333 -18.86 6.32 13.23
CA THR A 333 -20.24 6.75 12.97
C THR A 333 -20.27 8.10 12.25
N ALA A 334 -19.51 9.09 12.73
CA ALA A 334 -19.39 10.40 12.10
C ALA A 334 -18.74 10.31 10.71
N ARG A 335 -17.67 9.50 10.58
CA ARG A 335 -16.92 9.32 9.33
C ARG A 335 -17.75 8.71 8.19
N HIS A 336 -18.61 7.76 8.51
CA HIS A 336 -19.36 6.97 7.53
C HIS A 336 -20.87 7.27 7.47
N GLY A 337 -21.40 8.14 8.35
CA GLY A 337 -22.83 8.46 8.43
C GLY A 337 -23.73 7.25 8.78
N ARG A 338 -23.16 6.20 9.41
CA ARG A 338 -23.83 4.95 9.77
C ARG A 338 -23.42 4.56 11.20
N LYS A 339 -24.37 4.19 12.03
CA LYS A 339 -24.11 3.82 13.43
C LYS A 339 -23.23 2.56 13.51
N PHE A 340 -22.03 2.71 14.04
CA PHE A 340 -21.13 1.62 14.40
C PHE A 340 -21.39 1.14 15.82
N SER A 341 -21.12 -0.15 16.06
CA SER A 341 -21.17 -0.75 17.39
C SER A 341 -20.00 -1.71 17.58
N ILE A 342 -19.27 -1.58 18.68
CA ILE A 342 -18.16 -2.45 19.09
C ILE A 342 -18.59 -3.24 20.32
N CYS A 343 -18.67 -4.56 20.19
CA CYS A 343 -19.14 -5.44 21.25
C CYS A 343 -18.09 -6.51 21.58
N VAL A 344 -17.98 -6.86 22.86
CA VAL A 344 -17.18 -8.00 23.32
C VAL A 344 -18.11 -9.16 23.64
N PRO A 345 -18.13 -10.22 22.82
CA PRO A 345 -19.02 -11.35 23.04
C PRO A 345 -18.52 -12.21 24.21
N LYS A 346 -19.37 -12.48 25.18
CA LYS A 346 -19.02 -13.29 26.37
C LYS A 346 -19.17 -14.79 26.13
N ILE A 347 -20.14 -15.19 25.31
CA ILE A 347 -20.50 -16.60 25.02
C ILE A 347 -21.01 -16.75 23.59
N GLY A 348 -21.11 -17.98 23.10
CA GLY A 348 -21.75 -18.32 21.83
C GLY A 348 -20.84 -18.24 20.61
N GLU A 349 -21.44 -18.34 19.41
CA GLU A 349 -20.72 -18.43 18.13
C GLU A 349 -19.80 -17.23 17.88
N LYS A 350 -20.23 -16.02 18.21
CA LYS A 350 -19.44 -14.80 18.00
C LYS A 350 -18.16 -14.81 18.83
N LYS A 351 -18.21 -15.31 20.08
CA LYS A 351 -17.02 -15.48 20.91
C LYS A 351 -16.07 -16.52 20.29
N ARG A 352 -16.59 -17.66 19.81
CA ARG A 352 -15.77 -18.69 19.15
C ARG A 352 -15.03 -18.15 17.92
N ILE A 353 -15.68 -17.29 17.13
CA ILE A 353 -15.03 -16.65 15.99
C ILE A 353 -13.93 -15.68 16.44
N CYS A 354 -14.16 -14.91 17.51
CA CYS A 354 -13.13 -14.05 18.08
C CYS A 354 -11.94 -14.88 18.60
N GLU A 355 -12.18 -16.00 19.27
CA GLU A 355 -11.13 -16.93 19.73
C GLU A 355 -10.39 -17.56 18.55
N MET A 356 -11.09 -17.91 17.48
CA MET A 356 -10.49 -18.40 16.25
C MET A 356 -9.62 -17.32 15.58
N ALA A 357 -10.03 -16.05 15.61
CA ALA A 357 -9.21 -14.95 15.13
C ALA A 357 -7.91 -14.81 15.95
N LEU A 358 -7.98 -14.98 17.28
CA LEU A 358 -6.80 -15.02 18.15
C LEU A 358 -5.87 -16.19 17.81
N THR A 359 -6.43 -17.40 17.65
CA THR A 359 -5.64 -18.57 17.23
C THR A 359 -4.93 -18.33 15.91
N ASN A 360 -5.61 -17.69 14.94
CA ASN A 360 -4.98 -17.30 13.68
C ASN A 360 -3.87 -16.27 13.89
N ALA A 361 -4.05 -15.28 14.77
CA ALA A 361 -3.01 -14.33 15.10
C ALA A 361 -1.75 -15.04 15.63
N GLN A 362 -1.90 -16.02 16.50
CA GLN A 362 -0.80 -16.83 17.03
C GLN A 362 -0.11 -17.65 15.94
N VAL A 363 -0.88 -18.32 15.08
CA VAL A 363 -0.34 -19.08 13.94
C VAL A 363 0.44 -18.17 12.99
N PHE A 364 -0.06 -16.95 12.74
CA PHE A 364 0.62 -15.96 11.92
C PHE A 364 1.93 -15.49 12.55
N ILE A 365 1.96 -15.25 13.87
CA ILE A 365 3.20 -14.92 14.60
C ILE A 365 4.20 -16.07 14.46
N GLN A 366 3.79 -17.30 14.70
CA GLN A 366 4.65 -18.48 14.57
C GLN A 366 5.21 -18.67 13.16
N LYS A 367 4.38 -18.44 12.15
CA LYS A 367 4.83 -18.46 10.75
C LYS A 367 5.81 -17.33 10.46
N TYR A 368 5.55 -16.15 10.98
CA TYR A 368 6.42 -14.98 10.83
C TYR A 368 7.79 -15.24 11.44
N LEU A 369 7.85 -15.74 12.68
CA LEU A 369 9.09 -16.10 13.38
C LEU A 369 9.92 -17.17 12.62
N LYS A 370 9.27 -18.09 11.92
CA LYS A 370 9.96 -19.12 11.10
C LYS A 370 10.50 -18.60 9.76
N THR A 371 9.90 -17.55 9.21
CA THR A 371 10.21 -17.06 7.85
C THR A 371 11.04 -15.79 7.84
N HIS A 372 11.11 -15.07 8.96
CA HIS A 372 11.83 -13.79 9.06
C HIS A 372 13.03 -13.96 9.96
N ASP A 373 14.17 -13.54 9.44
CA ASP A 373 15.43 -13.52 10.18
C ASP A 373 15.52 -12.20 10.96
N ASP A 374 14.68 -12.08 12.00
CA ASP A 374 14.65 -10.89 12.85
C ASP A 374 16.01 -10.67 13.52
N ALA A 375 16.73 -11.76 13.84
CA ALA A 375 18.07 -11.67 14.38
C ALA A 375 19.04 -10.97 13.42
N PHE A 376 18.88 -11.20 12.11
CA PHE A 376 19.69 -10.49 11.11
C PHE A 376 19.33 -9.00 11.00
N LEU A 377 18.06 -8.65 11.10
CA LEU A 377 17.65 -7.24 11.09
C LEU A 377 18.08 -6.49 12.36
N ASP A 378 18.07 -7.18 13.50
CA ASP A 378 18.64 -6.65 14.75
C ASP A 378 20.17 -6.52 14.66
N GLU A 379 20.87 -7.45 14.03
CA GLU A 379 22.31 -7.34 13.73
C GLU A 379 22.61 -6.10 12.86
N LEU A 380 21.79 -5.85 11.81
CA LEU A 380 21.93 -4.64 10.97
C LEU A 380 21.78 -3.37 11.82
N LYS A 381 20.76 -3.35 12.69
CA LYS A 381 20.49 -2.22 13.58
C LYS A 381 21.70 -1.92 14.47
N GLU A 382 22.21 -2.93 15.16
CA GLU A 382 23.36 -2.77 16.07
C GLU A 382 24.61 -2.36 15.32
N TYR A 383 24.91 -3.02 14.21
CA TYR A 383 26.14 -2.78 13.44
C TYR A 383 26.20 -1.39 12.82
N PHE A 384 25.10 -0.90 12.24
CA PHE A 384 25.06 0.41 11.59
C PHE A 384 24.57 1.53 12.51
N GLY A 385 24.18 1.23 13.76
CA GLY A 385 23.70 2.21 14.73
C GLY A 385 22.32 2.76 14.40
N LEU A 386 21.44 1.94 13.81
CA LEU A 386 20.08 2.36 13.44
C LEU A 386 19.20 2.50 14.69
N ALA A 387 18.19 3.36 14.62
CA ALA A 387 17.25 3.56 15.71
C ALA A 387 16.35 2.33 15.93
N CYS A 388 16.00 1.63 14.86
CA CYS A 388 15.19 0.41 14.91
C CYS A 388 15.68 -0.63 13.90
N ALA A 389 15.30 -1.90 14.07
CA ALA A 389 15.51 -2.93 13.06
C ALA A 389 14.78 -2.56 11.77
N PRO A 390 15.42 -2.61 10.59
CA PRO A 390 14.87 -2.10 9.34
C PRO A 390 13.95 -3.12 8.68
N TYR A 391 12.74 -3.27 9.17
CA TYR A 391 11.74 -4.18 8.60
C TYR A 391 11.13 -3.69 7.29
N ALA A 392 10.98 -2.36 7.14
CA ALA A 392 10.55 -1.71 5.92
C ALA A 392 11.67 -0.81 5.40
N ILE A 393 12.16 -1.11 4.19
CA ILE A 393 13.26 -0.38 3.58
C ILE A 393 12.78 0.16 2.23
N GLU A 394 13.02 1.43 1.96
CA GLU A 394 12.85 2.02 0.63
C GLU A 394 14.21 2.32 0.03
N THR A 395 14.44 1.84 -1.19
CA THR A 395 15.69 2.06 -1.91
C THR A 395 15.45 2.95 -3.11
N PHE A 396 16.32 3.95 -3.27
CA PHE A 396 16.23 4.97 -4.30
C PHE A 396 17.42 4.90 -5.24
N ASP A 397 17.11 4.93 -6.55
CA ASP A 397 18.09 4.99 -7.64
C ASP A 397 17.65 6.02 -8.69
N ASN A 398 18.55 6.87 -9.14
CA ASN A 398 18.33 7.82 -10.23
C ASN A 398 19.19 7.43 -11.45
N SER A 399 18.71 6.47 -12.22
CA SER A 399 19.42 6.01 -13.42
C SER A 399 19.27 6.99 -14.57
N HIS A 400 20.40 7.36 -15.21
CA HIS A 400 20.43 8.11 -16.45
C HIS A 400 20.66 7.19 -17.65
N MET A 401 19.79 7.28 -18.65
CA MET A 401 20.15 6.88 -20.01
C MET A 401 20.29 8.14 -20.89
N PHE A 402 21.39 8.25 -21.61
CA PHE A 402 21.67 9.34 -22.52
C PHE A 402 20.50 9.60 -23.49
N GLY A 403 19.92 10.81 -23.41
CA GLY A 403 18.90 11.29 -24.35
C GLY A 403 17.44 11.05 -23.98
N ALA A 404 17.12 10.39 -22.88
CA ALA A 404 15.75 10.22 -22.38
C ALA A 404 15.48 11.09 -21.13
N ALA A 405 14.21 11.35 -20.83
CA ALA A 405 13.84 12.04 -19.60
C ALA A 405 14.36 11.26 -18.37
N ALA A 406 14.98 11.97 -17.42
CA ALA A 406 15.50 11.36 -16.21
C ALA A 406 14.36 10.77 -15.39
N VAL A 407 14.50 9.52 -14.97
CA VAL A 407 13.50 8.80 -14.18
C VAL A 407 14.17 8.20 -12.96
N GLY A 408 13.68 8.56 -11.79
CA GLY A 408 14.05 7.93 -10.53
C GLY A 408 13.17 6.72 -10.24
N ALA A 409 13.76 5.72 -9.61
CA ALA A 409 13.11 4.51 -9.15
C ALA A 409 13.10 4.43 -7.63
N MET A 410 11.96 4.10 -7.06
CA MET A 410 11.80 3.74 -5.66
C MET A 410 11.28 2.31 -5.59
N VAL A 411 12.00 1.43 -4.91
CA VAL A 411 11.55 0.08 -4.56
C VAL A 411 11.36 -0.04 -3.06
N ARG A 412 10.43 -0.89 -2.63
CA ARG A 412 10.15 -1.14 -1.23
C ARG A 412 10.35 -2.61 -0.90
N PHE A 413 11.10 -2.86 0.16
CA PHE A 413 11.29 -4.16 0.77
C PHE A 413 10.62 -4.14 2.15
N GLU A 414 9.76 -5.09 2.41
CA GLU A 414 9.10 -5.23 3.71
C GLU A 414 8.69 -6.68 3.96
N HIS A 415 8.61 -7.09 5.22
CA HIS A 415 8.28 -8.46 5.59
C HIS A 415 9.12 -9.53 4.87
N GLY A 416 10.42 -9.29 4.73
CA GLY A 416 11.36 -10.22 4.09
C GLY A 416 11.26 -10.31 2.56
N ASN A 417 10.38 -9.54 1.92
CA ASN A 417 10.09 -9.59 0.48
C ASN A 417 10.03 -8.22 -0.18
N PHE A 418 10.20 -8.19 -1.49
CA PHE A 418 9.98 -7.00 -2.29
C PHE A 418 8.49 -6.73 -2.50
N ALA A 419 7.97 -5.62 -1.96
CA ALA A 419 6.58 -5.17 -2.09
C ALA A 419 6.38 -4.38 -3.40
N LYS A 420 6.22 -5.11 -4.50
CA LYS A 420 6.17 -4.53 -5.86
C LYS A 420 5.00 -3.57 -6.09
N GLU A 421 3.92 -3.69 -5.35
CA GLU A 421 2.77 -2.77 -5.38
C GLU A 421 3.13 -1.35 -4.93
N HIS A 422 4.18 -1.21 -4.14
CA HIS A 422 4.69 0.08 -3.65
C HIS A 422 5.84 0.66 -4.49
N TYR A 423 6.27 -0.03 -5.53
CA TYR A 423 7.28 0.49 -6.44
C TYR A 423 6.77 1.73 -7.18
N ARG A 424 7.63 2.73 -7.34
CA ARG A 424 7.28 3.97 -8.03
C ARG A 424 8.39 4.41 -8.96
N HIS A 425 7.99 4.86 -10.17
CA HIS A 425 8.83 5.67 -11.02
C HIS A 425 8.49 7.14 -10.82
N MET A 426 9.48 8.00 -10.78
CA MET A 426 9.34 9.45 -10.59
C MET A 426 10.01 10.17 -11.76
N TYR A 427 9.25 10.99 -12.47
CA TYR A 427 9.81 11.85 -13.53
C TYR A 427 10.59 12.98 -12.90
N LEU A 428 11.82 13.18 -13.32
CA LEU A 428 12.76 14.12 -12.76
C LEU A 428 13.05 15.25 -13.77
N SER A 429 12.98 16.48 -13.30
CA SER A 429 13.10 17.67 -14.15
C SER A 429 14.49 18.31 -14.11
N HIS A 430 15.36 17.88 -13.19
CA HIS A 430 16.69 18.46 -13.00
C HIS A 430 17.76 17.76 -13.83
N ALA A 431 18.83 18.51 -14.15
CA ALA A 431 19.90 18.01 -15.01
C ALA A 431 21.01 17.24 -14.27
N ASN A 432 21.14 17.40 -12.94
CA ASN A 432 22.18 16.75 -12.16
C ASN A 432 21.61 15.74 -11.15
N ASP A 433 22.39 14.73 -10.83
CA ASP A 433 22.03 13.61 -9.96
C ASP A 433 21.60 14.04 -8.56
N TYR A 434 22.24 15.06 -8.00
CA TYR A 434 21.98 15.56 -6.67
C TYR A 434 20.59 16.22 -6.56
N ASP A 435 20.24 17.10 -7.49
CA ASP A 435 18.93 17.78 -7.49
C ASP A 435 17.81 16.82 -7.88
N GLN A 436 18.10 15.82 -8.72
CA GLN A 436 17.15 14.75 -9.02
C GLN A 436 16.85 13.90 -7.79
N MET A 437 17.86 13.49 -7.04
CA MET A 437 17.67 12.77 -5.78
C MET A 437 16.90 13.63 -4.77
N ARG A 438 17.23 14.92 -4.66
CA ARG A 438 16.48 15.87 -3.83
C ARG A 438 14.99 15.89 -4.20
N GLN A 439 14.69 16.03 -5.48
CA GLN A 439 13.30 16.04 -5.98
C GLN A 439 12.58 14.75 -5.61
N MET A 440 13.20 13.59 -5.81
CA MET A 440 12.63 12.27 -5.55
C MET A 440 12.34 12.07 -4.07
N LEU A 441 13.32 12.32 -3.20
CA LEU A 441 13.19 12.16 -1.76
C LEU A 441 12.16 13.14 -1.16
N THR A 442 12.14 14.39 -1.64
CA THR A 442 11.14 15.38 -1.23
C THR A 442 9.74 14.96 -1.63
N GLN A 443 9.54 14.50 -2.87
CA GLN A 443 8.24 13.99 -3.32
C GLN A 443 7.77 12.78 -2.51
N ARG A 444 8.70 11.92 -2.06
CA ARG A 444 8.35 10.79 -1.21
C ARG A 444 7.99 11.23 0.21
N ALA A 445 8.75 12.13 0.82
CA ALA A 445 8.49 12.66 2.16
C ALA A 445 7.12 13.36 2.24
N LEU A 446 6.75 14.14 1.22
CA LEU A 446 5.43 14.79 1.10
C LEU A 446 4.25 13.79 0.98
N ARG A 447 4.52 12.51 0.81
CA ARG A 447 3.50 11.46 0.67
C ARG A 447 3.48 10.48 1.84
N PHE A 448 4.09 10.82 2.96
CA PHE A 448 4.07 10.00 4.17
C PHE A 448 2.67 9.85 4.77
N ASP A 449 1.73 10.72 4.41
CA ASP A 449 0.30 10.61 4.71
C ASP A 449 -0.41 9.49 3.92
N LYS A 450 0.07 9.19 2.69
CA LYS A 450 -0.53 8.20 1.78
C LYS A 450 0.06 6.81 1.90
N LEU A 451 1.36 6.75 2.12
CA LEU A 451 2.11 5.52 2.37
C LEU A 451 3.06 5.83 3.53
N SER A 452 2.90 5.13 4.65
CA SER A 452 3.69 5.37 5.86
C SER A 452 5.19 5.35 5.60
N PRO A 453 5.99 6.16 6.34
CA PRO A 453 7.44 6.15 6.21
C PRO A 453 8.01 4.74 6.42
N PRO A 454 9.11 4.35 5.76
CA PRO A 454 9.82 3.12 6.05
C PRO A 454 10.63 3.25 7.36
N ASP A 455 11.26 2.16 7.80
CA ASP A 455 12.23 2.20 8.89
C ASP A 455 13.57 2.77 8.41
N LEU A 456 13.92 2.50 7.13
CA LEU A 456 15.20 2.85 6.53
C LEU A 456 15.03 3.33 5.09
N TRP A 457 15.71 4.40 4.74
CA TRP A 457 16.02 4.78 3.37
C TRP A 457 17.42 4.31 2.99
N LEU A 458 17.55 3.55 1.90
CA LEU A 458 18.81 3.20 1.26
C LEU A 458 18.97 4.01 -0.03
N ILE A 459 20.02 4.81 -0.09
CA ILE A 459 20.29 5.72 -1.22
C ILE A 459 21.45 5.16 -2.05
N ASP A 460 21.28 5.04 -3.36
CA ASP A 460 22.40 4.74 -4.25
C ASP A 460 23.26 6.01 -4.42
N GLY A 461 24.39 6.05 -3.70
CA GLY A 461 25.29 7.20 -3.68
C GLY A 461 26.21 7.25 -2.46
N GLY A 462 26.93 8.35 -2.30
CA GLY A 462 27.89 8.58 -1.22
C GLY A 462 27.40 9.56 -0.15
N GLN A 463 28.36 10.10 0.62
CA GLN A 463 28.11 10.96 1.78
C GLN A 463 27.18 12.16 1.46
N ALA A 464 27.39 12.84 0.34
CA ALA A 464 26.58 14.01 -0.02
C ALA A 464 25.09 13.69 -0.18
N LEU A 465 24.75 12.49 -0.67
CA LEU A 465 23.35 12.05 -0.77
C LEU A 465 22.79 11.54 0.56
N LEU A 466 23.62 10.99 1.44
CA LEU A 466 23.27 10.69 2.81
C LEU A 466 22.85 11.98 3.55
N ASP A 467 23.68 13.02 3.46
CA ASP A 467 23.45 14.31 4.13
C ASP A 467 22.16 14.95 3.59
N LEU A 468 21.97 14.96 2.28
CA LEU A 468 20.75 15.44 1.64
C LEU A 468 19.50 14.71 2.14
N ALA A 469 19.53 13.38 2.20
CA ALA A 469 18.41 12.57 2.67
C ALA A 469 18.12 12.83 4.15
N THR A 470 19.17 13.02 4.95
CA THR A 470 19.07 13.38 6.38
C THR A 470 18.35 14.71 6.56
N ASP A 471 18.73 15.74 5.82
CA ASP A 471 18.09 17.07 5.88
C ASP A 471 16.61 17.01 5.52
N ILE A 472 16.24 16.23 4.50
CA ILE A 472 14.84 16.04 4.08
C ILE A 472 14.04 15.33 5.16
N ILE A 473 14.57 14.25 5.76
CA ILE A 473 13.88 13.52 6.83
C ILE A 473 13.73 14.37 8.08
N VAL A 474 14.77 15.07 8.49
CA VAL A 474 14.71 16.02 9.62
C VAL A 474 13.63 17.09 9.37
N SER A 475 13.58 17.64 8.17
CA SER A 475 12.58 18.65 7.79
C SER A 475 11.15 18.10 7.77
N SER A 476 10.97 16.79 7.52
CA SER A 476 9.66 16.14 7.55
C SER A 476 9.18 15.79 8.95
N GLY A 477 10.06 15.79 9.95
CA GLY A 477 9.79 15.34 11.31
C GLY A 477 9.58 13.84 11.48
N ALA A 478 9.72 13.04 10.41
CA ALA A 478 9.57 11.58 10.47
C ALA A 478 10.84 10.91 11.02
N ASN A 479 10.67 9.77 11.70
CA ASN A 479 11.77 8.94 12.17
C ASN A 479 12.09 7.85 11.13
N VAL A 480 13.00 8.15 10.21
CA VAL A 480 13.52 7.22 9.20
C VAL A 480 15.03 7.22 9.32
N ASP A 481 15.63 6.04 9.46
CA ASP A 481 17.09 5.91 9.39
C ASP A 481 17.55 5.99 7.93
N ILE A 482 18.80 6.41 7.70
CA ILE A 482 19.33 6.60 6.37
C ILE A 482 20.66 5.90 6.23
N LEU A 483 20.82 5.11 5.18
CA LEU A 483 22.07 4.58 4.70
C LEU A 483 22.28 4.97 3.24
N ALA A 484 23.53 5.16 2.85
CA ALA A 484 23.86 5.30 1.44
C ALA A 484 24.88 4.22 1.06
N ILE A 485 24.79 3.72 -0.18
CA ILE A 485 25.70 2.70 -0.72
C ILE A 485 26.34 3.19 -2.03
N SER A 486 27.64 3.19 -2.12
CA SER A 486 28.34 3.59 -3.35
C SER A 486 29.43 2.61 -3.73
N LYS A 487 29.68 2.50 -5.05
CA LYS A 487 30.82 1.75 -5.60
C LYS A 487 32.10 2.56 -5.46
N GLU A 488 33.14 1.96 -4.91
CA GLU A 488 34.48 2.57 -4.90
C GLU A 488 35.01 2.67 -6.34
N LYS A 489 35.22 3.89 -6.83
CA LYS A 489 35.95 4.11 -8.10
C LYS A 489 37.44 3.86 -7.82
N ILE A 490 37.93 2.66 -8.14
CA ILE A 490 39.37 2.42 -8.21
C ILE A 490 39.90 3.17 -9.42
N ASP A 491 40.98 3.94 -9.21
CA ASP A 491 41.60 4.80 -10.21
C ASP A 491 41.64 4.19 -11.63
N ALA A 492 41.38 5.03 -12.63
CA ALA A 492 41.20 4.69 -14.04
C ALA A 492 42.40 3.94 -14.72
N LYS A 493 43.50 3.67 -14.00
CA LYS A 493 44.67 2.91 -14.51
C LYS A 493 44.59 1.39 -14.30
N ALA A 494 43.58 0.90 -13.54
CA ALA A 494 43.43 -0.53 -13.22
C ALA A 494 42.37 -1.25 -14.09
N HIS A 495 42.12 -0.85 -15.29
CA HIS A 495 41.11 -1.43 -16.20
C HIS A 495 41.34 -2.90 -16.65
N ARG A 496 42.36 -3.61 -16.13
CA ARG A 496 42.68 -4.99 -16.53
C ARG A 496 42.77 -6.02 -15.39
N ALA A 497 42.57 -5.61 -14.13
CA ALA A 497 42.50 -6.59 -13.06
C ALA A 497 41.01 -6.86 -12.72
N LYS A 498 40.59 -8.12 -12.80
CA LYS A 498 39.31 -8.63 -12.24
C LYS A 498 39.37 -8.56 -10.69
N GLY A 499 39.51 -7.37 -10.12
CA GLY A 499 39.42 -7.10 -8.71
C GLY A 499 38.08 -6.42 -8.46
N GLY A 500 37.15 -7.07 -7.70
CA GLY A 500 35.81 -6.57 -7.45
C GLY A 500 35.84 -5.18 -6.81
N ALA A 501 35.08 -4.24 -7.39
CA ALA A 501 34.81 -2.95 -6.79
C ALA A 501 34.24 -3.18 -5.37
N ARG A 502 34.84 -2.54 -4.36
CA ARG A 502 34.35 -2.62 -2.98
C ARG A 502 33.27 -1.57 -2.79
N ASP A 503 32.07 -2.01 -2.46
CA ASP A 503 31.01 -1.07 -2.10
C ASP A 503 31.29 -0.54 -0.67
N LYS A 504 31.00 0.75 -0.46
CA LYS A 504 31.05 1.41 0.85
C LYS A 504 29.63 1.77 1.28
N ILE A 505 29.34 1.54 2.56
CA ILE A 505 28.08 1.93 3.17
C ILE A 505 28.34 3.13 4.08
N TYR A 506 27.58 4.18 3.91
CA TYR A 506 27.63 5.41 4.69
C TYR A 506 26.41 5.43 5.61
N ALA A 507 26.64 5.71 6.88
CA ALA A 507 25.63 5.89 7.91
C ALA A 507 25.94 7.15 8.72
N SER A 508 25.00 7.63 9.52
CA SER A 508 25.25 8.72 10.48
C SER A 508 26.36 8.40 11.48
N SER A 509 26.58 7.11 11.79
CA SER A 509 27.61 6.61 12.68
C SER A 509 29.01 6.52 12.04
N GLY A 510 29.12 6.62 10.71
CA GLY A 510 30.39 6.54 9.98
C GLY A 510 30.32 5.81 8.65
N VAL A 511 31.51 5.51 8.09
CA VAL A 511 31.65 4.82 6.80
C VAL A 511 32.11 3.38 7.06
N PHE A 512 31.40 2.43 6.48
CA PHE A 512 31.63 1.00 6.64
C PHE A 512 32.13 0.39 5.34
N THR A 513 33.23 -0.36 5.44
CA THR A 513 33.78 -1.17 4.34
C THR A 513 33.71 -2.63 4.76
N LEU A 514 32.86 -3.40 4.12
CA LEU A 514 32.64 -4.81 4.43
C LEU A 514 33.27 -5.71 3.37
N PRO A 515 33.73 -6.92 3.74
CA PRO A 515 34.17 -7.91 2.76
C PRO A 515 33.05 -8.26 1.76
N THR A 516 33.41 -8.62 0.54
CA THR A 516 32.44 -8.98 -0.52
C THR A 516 31.55 -10.18 -0.19
N GLY A 517 32.00 -11.05 0.74
CA GLY A 517 31.22 -12.18 1.26
C GLY A 517 30.34 -11.86 2.46
N ASP A 518 30.37 -10.62 2.98
CA ASP A 518 29.58 -10.25 4.15
C ASP A 518 28.09 -10.22 3.83
N ARG A 519 27.29 -10.94 4.61
CA ARG A 519 25.84 -11.06 4.43
C ARG A 519 25.12 -9.71 4.46
N ARG A 520 25.59 -8.78 5.29
CA ARG A 520 25.03 -7.43 5.44
C ARG A 520 25.26 -6.60 4.18
N LEU A 521 26.46 -6.67 3.61
CA LEU A 521 26.77 -6.02 2.35
C LEU A 521 25.95 -6.59 1.21
N GLN A 522 25.89 -7.93 1.10
CA GLN A 522 25.10 -8.61 0.05
C GLN A 522 23.61 -8.27 0.15
N PHE A 523 23.07 -8.10 1.36
CA PHE A 523 21.69 -7.68 1.56
C PHE A 523 21.42 -6.29 0.95
N PHE A 524 22.24 -5.29 1.26
CA PHE A 524 22.07 -3.94 0.71
C PHE A 524 22.38 -3.87 -0.80
N GLN A 525 23.33 -4.65 -1.28
CA GLN A 525 23.58 -4.80 -2.72
C GLN A 525 22.34 -5.34 -3.43
N ARG A 526 21.69 -6.36 -2.90
CA ARG A 526 20.45 -6.91 -3.46
C ARG A 526 19.32 -5.87 -3.53
N LEU A 527 19.18 -5.02 -2.53
CA LEU A 527 18.19 -3.95 -2.51
C LEU A 527 18.51 -2.87 -3.57
N ARG A 528 19.76 -2.44 -3.64
CA ARG A 528 20.24 -1.51 -4.67
C ARG A 528 20.04 -2.05 -6.09
N ASP A 529 20.46 -3.29 -6.30
CA ASP A 529 20.38 -3.91 -7.63
C ASP A 529 18.93 -4.07 -8.08
N GLU A 530 17.98 -4.30 -7.18
CA GLU A 530 16.55 -4.32 -7.51
C GLU A 530 16.02 -2.93 -7.89
N ALA A 531 16.44 -1.85 -7.21
CA ALA A 531 16.08 -0.49 -7.58
C ALA A 531 16.61 -0.15 -8.98
N HIS A 532 17.88 -0.48 -9.23
CA HIS A 532 18.52 -0.31 -10.53
C HIS A 532 17.84 -1.11 -11.65
N ARG A 533 17.51 -2.40 -11.39
CA ARG A 533 16.76 -3.24 -12.32
C ARG A 533 15.38 -2.63 -12.65
N PHE A 534 14.69 -2.11 -11.64
CA PHE A 534 13.37 -1.50 -11.82
C PHE A 534 13.45 -0.22 -12.67
N ALA A 535 14.47 0.63 -12.44
CA ALA A 535 14.73 1.82 -13.24
C ALA A 535 15.01 1.46 -14.72
N ILE A 536 15.89 0.49 -15.00
CA ILE A 536 16.22 0.04 -16.36
C ILE A 536 14.99 -0.52 -17.09
N THR A 537 14.14 -1.27 -16.40
CA THR A 537 12.93 -1.87 -17.01
C THR A 537 11.98 -0.81 -17.57
N PHE A 538 11.88 0.33 -16.90
CA PHE A 538 11.06 1.45 -17.38
C PHE A 538 11.65 2.07 -18.65
N HIS A 539 12.93 2.34 -18.67
CA HIS A 539 13.64 2.88 -19.85
C HIS A 539 13.49 1.97 -21.07
N GLN A 540 13.62 0.65 -20.87
CA GLN A 540 13.41 -0.33 -21.94
C GLN A 540 11.97 -0.33 -22.48
N LYS A 541 10.97 -0.20 -21.62
CA LYS A 541 9.56 -0.11 -22.03
C LYS A 541 9.28 1.19 -22.80
N THR A 542 9.81 2.31 -22.32
CA THR A 542 9.67 3.60 -22.98
C THR A 542 10.34 3.58 -24.36
N LYS A 543 11.58 3.09 -24.43
CA LYS A 543 12.30 2.94 -25.70
C LYS A 543 11.55 2.03 -26.68
N ARG A 544 11.01 0.88 -26.24
CA ARG A 544 10.19 0.02 -27.10
C ARG A 544 8.95 0.72 -27.63
N LYS A 545 8.27 1.56 -26.80
CA LYS A 545 7.14 2.37 -27.25
C LYS A 545 7.56 3.41 -28.29
N GLU A 546 8.71 4.07 -28.08
CA GLU A 546 9.27 5.05 -29.01
C GLU A 546 9.69 4.39 -30.34
N ASP A 547 10.36 3.23 -30.26
CA ASP A 547 10.76 2.45 -31.43
C ASP A 547 9.53 1.96 -32.24
N LEU A 548 8.47 1.52 -31.55
CA LEU A 548 7.21 1.12 -32.17
C LEU A 548 6.49 2.32 -32.81
N GLY A 549 6.51 3.48 -32.15
CA GLY A 549 5.99 4.73 -32.69
C GLY A 549 6.76 5.22 -33.91
N ALA A 550 8.09 5.14 -33.85
CA ALA A 550 8.96 5.45 -35.00
C ALA A 550 8.70 4.51 -36.19
N SER A 551 8.49 3.21 -35.93
CA SER A 551 8.10 2.23 -36.95
C SER A 551 6.76 2.59 -37.58
N LYS A 552 5.72 2.93 -36.80
CA LYS A 552 4.41 3.36 -37.33
C LYS A 552 4.50 4.61 -38.22
N LEU A 553 5.32 5.60 -37.82
CA LEU A 553 5.56 6.78 -38.65
C LEU A 553 6.30 6.44 -39.97
N ALA A 554 7.26 5.51 -39.90
CA ALA A 554 7.98 5.04 -41.08
C ALA A 554 7.06 4.27 -42.03
N ASP A 555 6.17 3.42 -41.50
CA ASP A 555 5.15 2.67 -42.25
C ASP A 555 4.14 3.60 -42.92
N ALA A 556 3.84 4.75 -42.28
CA ALA A 556 3.05 5.83 -42.88
C ALA A 556 3.83 6.66 -43.94
N GLY A 557 5.06 6.27 -44.25
CA GLY A 557 5.89 6.90 -45.26
C GLY A 557 6.56 8.21 -44.84
N VAL A 558 6.73 8.42 -43.53
CA VAL A 558 7.51 9.56 -42.99
C VAL A 558 8.99 9.20 -43.02
N SER A 559 9.82 10.08 -43.57
CA SER A 559 11.27 9.81 -43.68
C SER A 559 11.94 9.79 -42.28
N SER A 560 13.01 8.97 -42.16
CA SER A 560 13.79 8.85 -40.91
C SER A 560 14.31 10.20 -40.38
N GLY A 561 14.71 11.11 -41.28
CA GLY A 561 15.13 12.46 -40.91
C GLY A 561 13.99 13.32 -40.33
N SER A 562 12.75 13.17 -40.84
CA SER A 562 11.58 13.87 -40.31
C SER A 562 11.14 13.29 -38.98
N ILE A 563 11.21 11.95 -38.84
CA ILE A 563 10.95 11.26 -37.56
C ILE A 563 11.91 11.76 -36.48
N ALA A 564 13.23 11.82 -36.80
CA ALA A 564 14.23 12.32 -35.85
C ALA A 564 13.99 13.78 -35.42
N LYS A 565 13.54 14.67 -36.35
CA LYS A 565 13.18 16.05 -36.02
C LYS A 565 11.96 16.12 -35.11
N LEU A 566 10.91 15.34 -35.42
CA LEU A 566 9.69 15.29 -34.63
C LEU A 566 9.93 14.75 -33.21
N VAL A 567 10.65 13.63 -33.07
CA VAL A 567 11.00 13.06 -31.76
C VAL A 567 11.88 14.03 -30.97
N LYS A 568 12.84 14.72 -31.62
CA LYS A 568 13.66 15.73 -30.93
C LYS A 568 12.85 16.92 -30.43
N PHE A 569 11.80 17.33 -31.15
CA PHE A 569 10.97 18.49 -30.78
C PHE A 569 9.87 18.16 -29.79
N TYR A 570 9.14 17.06 -30.02
CA TYR A 570 7.99 16.68 -29.20
C TYR A 570 8.32 15.72 -28.04
N GLY A 571 9.49 15.08 -28.07
CA GLY A 571 9.97 14.19 -27.02
C GLY A 571 9.33 12.80 -26.98
N SER A 572 8.14 12.60 -27.53
CA SER A 572 7.47 11.29 -27.56
C SER A 572 6.53 11.13 -28.77
N PHE A 573 6.23 9.87 -29.15
CA PHE A 573 5.26 9.56 -30.20
C PHE A 573 3.83 10.03 -29.82
N GLU A 574 3.45 9.89 -28.57
CA GLU A 574 2.13 10.35 -28.08
C GLU A 574 1.98 11.86 -28.25
N ALA A 575 3.02 12.64 -27.95
CA ALA A 575 3.02 14.09 -28.14
C ALA A 575 2.95 14.47 -29.64
N ILE A 576 3.58 13.71 -30.53
CA ILE A 576 3.45 13.91 -31.98
C ILE A 576 2.00 13.64 -32.43
N MET A 577 1.37 12.59 -31.92
CA MET A 577 0.00 12.23 -32.26
C MET A 577 -1.04 13.21 -31.70
N THR A 578 -0.76 13.92 -30.63
CA THR A 578 -1.64 14.96 -30.07
C THR A 578 -1.43 16.35 -30.66
N ALA A 579 -0.28 16.61 -31.28
CA ALA A 579 0.04 17.90 -31.90
C ALA A 579 -0.86 18.20 -33.10
N THR A 580 -1.17 19.47 -33.35
CA THR A 580 -1.97 19.88 -34.52
C THR A 580 -1.16 19.77 -35.82
N SER A 581 -1.86 19.66 -36.97
CA SER A 581 -1.21 19.62 -38.27
C SER A 581 -0.33 20.85 -38.54
N GLU A 582 -0.77 22.02 -38.06
CA GLU A 582 0.00 23.27 -38.19
C GLU A 582 1.30 23.27 -37.37
N GLU A 583 1.25 22.68 -36.18
CA GLU A 583 2.45 22.53 -35.32
C GLU A 583 3.46 21.56 -35.94
N ILE A 584 2.99 20.43 -36.47
CA ILE A 584 3.81 19.44 -37.15
C ILE A 584 4.43 20.02 -38.44
N GLU A 585 3.67 20.84 -39.18
CA GLU A 585 4.15 21.51 -40.40
C GLU A 585 5.31 22.49 -40.11
N LYS A 586 5.24 23.21 -38.97
CA LYS A 586 6.33 24.10 -38.55
C LYS A 586 7.64 23.39 -38.23
N VAL A 587 7.57 22.14 -37.77
CA VAL A 587 8.75 21.34 -37.39
C VAL A 587 9.30 20.57 -38.60
N THR A 588 8.44 20.22 -39.57
CA THR A 588 8.79 19.38 -40.72
C THR A 588 8.37 20.01 -42.03
N ASN A 589 7.26 19.58 -42.65
CA ASN A 589 6.63 20.14 -43.83
C ASN A 589 5.18 19.63 -43.97
N LYS A 590 4.43 20.24 -44.89
CA LYS A 590 3.01 19.96 -45.15
C LYS A 590 2.73 18.48 -45.51
N SER A 591 3.62 17.85 -46.27
CA SER A 591 3.48 16.44 -46.67
C SER A 591 3.58 15.49 -45.47
N VAL A 592 4.50 15.76 -44.54
CA VAL A 592 4.64 14.96 -43.31
C VAL A 592 3.47 15.17 -42.39
N ALA A 593 2.98 16.41 -42.23
CA ALA A 593 1.78 16.71 -41.41
C ALA A 593 0.54 15.96 -41.93
N ALA A 594 0.32 15.95 -43.26
CA ALA A 594 -0.81 15.22 -43.88
C ALA A 594 -0.72 13.70 -43.65
N LYS A 595 0.47 13.09 -43.70
CA LYS A 595 0.66 11.66 -43.42
C LYS A 595 0.38 11.30 -41.97
N ILE A 596 0.77 12.16 -41.04
CA ILE A 596 0.52 11.97 -39.62
C ILE A 596 -0.98 12.13 -39.32
N GLU A 597 -1.66 13.06 -39.98
CA GLU A 597 -3.10 13.25 -39.84
C GLU A 597 -3.89 12.04 -40.35
N GLN A 598 -3.46 11.43 -41.48
CA GLN A 598 -4.02 10.16 -41.94
C GLN A 598 -3.82 9.02 -40.94
N LEU A 599 -2.66 8.96 -40.28
CA LEU A 599 -2.37 7.96 -39.26
C LEU A 599 -3.29 8.14 -38.03
N LYS A 600 -3.53 9.38 -37.60
CA LYS A 600 -4.47 9.69 -36.52
C LYS A 600 -5.90 9.24 -36.85
N GLY A 601 -6.35 9.43 -38.09
CA GLY A 601 -7.65 9.00 -38.55
C GLY A 601 -7.85 7.48 -38.68
N SER A 602 -6.76 6.72 -38.80
CA SER A 602 -6.80 5.25 -38.86
C SER A 602 -6.73 4.54 -37.51
N GLU A 603 -6.39 5.26 -36.43
CA GLU A 603 -6.35 4.74 -35.03
C GLU A 603 -7.64 5.07 -34.22
N ILE A 604 -8.61 5.79 -34.80
CA ILE A 604 -9.95 6.03 -34.26
C ILE A 604 -10.93 4.97 -34.78
#